data_d2ab7d799d3563afc0591d24e64cdb89
#
_entry.id   d2ab7d799d3563afc0591d24e64cdb89
#
_cell.length_a   1.000
_cell.length_b   1.000
_cell.length_c   1.000
_cell.angle_alpha   90.00
_cell.angle_beta   90.00
_cell.angle_gamma   90.00
#
_symmetry.space_group_name_H-M   'P 1'
#
loop_
_entity.id
_entity.type
_entity.pdbx_description
1 polymer ?
#
loop_
_entity_poly.entity_id
_entity_poly.type
_entity_poly.pdbx_seq_one_letter_code
_entity_poly.pdbx_strand_id
1 'polypeptide(L)'
;MHVFYTPDIASNLELPEEEAGHCLRVLRLSIGDEIMLTDGKGCFYKAVISAASGKRCQVKVTETIPQEKGWNGWLHIAMAPTKNMDRTEWFTEKATEIGFDELSFLNCRYSERKVIKKERIEKILVSAVKQSLKATMPVLNEMTDFNKFVSRDFKGQKFIAHCYEGEKLLLKDILRSGEDALVMIGPEAVSYTHLRAHETRSNL
;
A
#
# COMPACT_ATOMS: atom_id res chain seq x y z
N MET A 1 4.62 11.72 18.30
CA MET A 1 5.23 10.41 18.64
C MET A 1 5.75 9.82 17.34
N HIS A 2 6.99 9.30 17.30
CA HIS A 2 7.58 8.74 16.09
C HIS A 2 7.26 7.25 15.97
N VAL A 3 6.80 6.83 14.79
CA VAL A 3 6.50 5.42 14.47
C VAL A 3 7.63 4.86 13.60
N PHE A 4 8.11 3.66 13.93
CA PHE A 4 9.13 2.94 13.17
C PHE A 4 8.55 1.64 12.61
N TYR A 5 8.87 1.32 11.38
CA TYR A 5 8.42 0.09 10.74
C TYR A 5 9.38 -1.06 11.03
N THR A 6 8.88 -2.09 11.71
CA THR A 6 9.68 -3.23 12.18
C THR A 6 8.89 -4.51 11.94
N PRO A 7 8.91 -5.06 10.71
CA PRO A 7 8.02 -6.17 10.30
C PRO A 7 8.23 -7.46 11.09
N ASP A 8 9.41 -7.63 11.70
CA ASP A 8 9.80 -8.84 12.43
C ASP A 8 9.85 -8.64 13.96
N ILE A 9 9.24 -7.58 14.47
CA ILE A 9 9.32 -7.22 15.90
C ILE A 9 8.89 -8.34 16.85
N ALA A 10 7.99 -9.20 16.42
CA ALA A 10 7.54 -10.34 17.23
C ALA A 10 8.66 -11.39 17.47
N SER A 11 9.64 -11.48 16.56
CA SER A 11 10.75 -12.45 16.64
C SER A 11 12.12 -11.81 16.82
N ASN A 12 12.26 -10.53 16.47
CA ASN A 12 13.52 -9.80 16.54
C ASN A 12 13.30 -8.42 17.17
N LEU A 13 13.77 -8.24 18.40
CA LEU A 13 13.66 -7.01 19.18
C LEU A 13 14.72 -5.96 18.78
N GLU A 14 15.03 -5.86 17.50
CA GLU A 14 15.99 -4.91 16.95
C GLU A 14 15.37 -4.16 15.77
N LEU A 15 15.54 -2.83 15.72
CA LEU A 15 15.09 -2.02 14.59
C LEU A 15 15.88 -2.38 13.32
N PRO A 16 15.25 -2.40 12.14
CA PRO A 16 15.96 -2.44 10.86
C PRO A 16 17.01 -1.32 10.77
N GLU A 17 18.11 -1.54 10.05
CA GLU A 17 19.25 -0.59 10.02
C GLU A 17 18.83 0.83 9.58
N GLU A 18 17.94 0.97 8.58
CA GLU A 18 17.41 2.26 8.14
C GLU A 18 16.63 2.96 9.27
N GLU A 19 15.76 2.22 9.97
CA GLU A 19 14.97 2.73 11.10
C GLU A 19 15.84 3.06 12.31
N ALA A 20 16.82 2.22 12.63
CA ALA A 20 17.80 2.49 13.69
C ALA A 20 18.62 3.75 13.38
N GLY A 21 19.04 3.92 12.12
CA GLY A 21 19.73 5.13 11.68
C GLY A 21 18.86 6.39 11.81
N HIS A 22 17.58 6.31 11.46
CA HIS A 22 16.63 7.40 11.64
C HIS A 22 16.43 7.72 13.12
N CYS A 23 16.21 6.70 13.94
CA CYS A 23 16.02 6.79 15.38
C CYS A 23 17.19 7.49 16.08
N LEU A 24 18.41 6.94 15.92
CA LEU A 24 19.57 7.36 16.70
C LEU A 24 20.28 8.60 16.14
N ARG A 25 20.35 8.76 14.79
CA ARG A 25 21.12 9.84 14.17
C ARG A 25 20.29 11.03 13.78
N VAL A 26 19.06 10.83 13.28
CA VAL A 26 18.19 11.93 12.84
C VAL A 26 17.38 12.47 14.00
N LEU A 27 16.68 11.59 14.73
CA LEU A 27 15.84 11.96 15.87
C LEU A 27 16.64 12.09 17.17
N ARG A 28 17.88 11.55 17.22
CA ARG A 28 18.79 11.59 18.36
C ARG A 28 18.21 10.99 19.63
N LEU A 29 17.41 9.94 19.46
CA LEU A 29 16.85 9.22 20.58
C LEU A 29 17.93 8.35 21.25
N SER A 30 17.75 8.11 22.54
CA SER A 30 18.72 7.49 23.43
C SER A 30 18.13 6.28 24.18
N ILE A 31 18.98 5.51 24.85
CA ILE A 31 18.54 4.42 25.72
C ILE A 31 17.59 4.98 26.79
N GLY A 32 16.45 4.33 26.98
CA GLY A 32 15.37 4.73 27.88
C GLY A 32 14.24 5.54 27.21
N ASP A 33 14.44 6.04 25.99
CA ASP A 33 13.39 6.76 25.27
C ASP A 33 12.28 5.82 24.80
N GLU A 34 11.04 6.29 24.90
CA GLU A 34 9.87 5.59 24.40
C GLU A 34 9.65 5.84 22.91
N ILE A 35 9.36 4.77 22.19
CA ILE A 35 9.06 4.79 20.76
C ILE A 35 7.84 3.95 20.45
N MET A 36 7.22 4.22 19.30
CA MET A 36 6.15 3.39 18.75
C MET A 36 6.68 2.62 17.55
N LEU A 37 6.35 1.34 17.48
CA LEU A 37 6.68 0.48 16.34
C LEU A 37 5.40 -0.02 15.67
N THR A 38 5.50 -0.39 14.40
CA THR A 38 4.46 -1.16 13.71
C THR A 38 5.09 -2.31 12.94
N ASP A 39 4.43 -3.45 12.95
CA ASP A 39 4.82 -4.63 12.16
C ASP A 39 4.23 -4.60 10.73
N GLY A 40 3.29 -3.69 10.49
CA GLY A 40 2.52 -3.65 9.24
C GLY A 40 1.47 -4.77 9.10
N LYS A 41 1.25 -5.55 10.16
CA LYS A 41 0.34 -6.70 10.18
C LYS A 41 -0.90 -6.47 11.05
N GLY A 42 -1.11 -5.23 11.48
CA GLY A 42 -2.27 -4.82 12.25
C GLY A 42 -1.98 -4.51 13.73
N CYS A 43 -0.71 -4.39 14.11
CA CYS A 43 -0.35 -4.05 15.48
C CYS A 43 0.59 -2.85 15.56
N PHE A 44 0.36 -2.03 16.57
CA PHE A 44 1.36 -1.13 17.12
C PHE A 44 1.99 -1.73 18.37
N TYR A 45 3.24 -1.35 18.62
CA TYR A 45 3.99 -1.77 19.81
C TYR A 45 4.60 -0.54 20.47
N LYS A 46 4.25 -0.28 21.72
CA LYS A 46 5.03 0.64 22.55
C LYS A 46 6.31 -0.07 22.97
N ALA A 47 7.41 0.60 22.84
CA ALA A 47 8.71 0.03 23.20
C ALA A 47 9.62 1.10 23.78
N VAL A 48 10.62 0.63 24.55
CA VAL A 48 11.68 1.46 25.09
C VAL A 48 13.00 1.01 24.47
N ILE A 49 13.84 1.95 24.08
CA ILE A 49 15.19 1.67 23.58
C ILE A 49 16.01 1.07 24.71
N SER A 50 16.41 -0.20 24.58
CA SER A 50 17.14 -0.95 25.60
C SER A 50 18.65 -0.92 25.41
N ALA A 51 19.11 -0.88 24.14
CA ALA A 51 20.53 -0.74 23.80
C ALA A 51 20.68 -0.02 22.46
N ALA A 52 21.73 0.77 22.33
CA ALA A 52 22.08 1.49 21.12
C ALA A 52 23.58 1.43 20.88
N SER A 53 24.01 0.98 19.70
CA SER A 53 25.41 0.92 19.33
C SER A 53 25.58 1.11 17.82
N GLY A 54 26.17 2.21 17.41
CA GLY A 54 26.45 2.52 16.02
C GLY A 54 25.18 2.56 15.15
N LYS A 55 24.89 1.48 14.43
CA LYS A 55 23.74 1.33 13.55
C LYS A 55 22.68 0.36 14.09
N ARG A 56 22.87 -0.15 15.28
CA ARG A 56 21.99 -1.13 15.93
C ARG A 56 21.21 -0.46 17.04
N CYS A 57 19.92 -0.72 17.10
CA CYS A 57 19.00 -0.22 18.09
C CYS A 57 18.11 -1.37 18.57
N GLN A 58 18.36 -1.84 19.79
CA GLN A 58 17.54 -2.86 20.43
C GLN A 58 16.44 -2.20 21.25
N VAL A 59 15.31 -2.86 21.30
CA VAL A 59 14.13 -2.37 21.99
C VAL A 59 13.54 -3.41 22.91
N LYS A 60 12.83 -2.96 23.94
CA LYS A 60 11.99 -3.80 24.79
C LYS A 60 10.54 -3.37 24.58
N VAL A 61 9.74 -4.26 24.04
CA VAL A 61 8.28 -4.03 23.88
C VAL A 61 7.64 -4.01 25.26
N THR A 62 6.84 -2.98 25.53
CA THR A 62 6.12 -2.79 26.80
C THR A 62 4.63 -3.02 26.66
N GLU A 63 4.07 -2.76 25.46
CA GLU A 63 2.66 -2.93 25.19
C GLU A 63 2.43 -3.27 23.71
N THR A 64 1.49 -4.17 23.43
CA THR A 64 1.01 -4.47 22.06
C THR A 64 -0.41 -3.95 21.91
N ILE A 65 -0.63 -3.14 20.88
CA ILE A 65 -1.90 -2.45 20.62
C ILE A 65 -2.41 -2.88 19.26
N PRO A 66 -3.37 -3.83 19.18
CA PRO A 66 -4.02 -4.16 17.93
C PRO A 66 -4.76 -2.95 17.37
N GLN A 67 -4.68 -2.77 16.05
CA GLN A 67 -5.45 -1.75 15.34
C GLN A 67 -6.39 -2.44 14.36
N GLU A 68 -7.68 -2.24 14.54
CA GLU A 68 -8.68 -2.69 13.58
C GLU A 68 -8.62 -1.83 12.32
N LYS A 69 -8.87 -2.47 11.20
CA LYS A 69 -8.98 -1.79 9.91
C LYS A 69 -10.25 -0.94 9.88
N GLY A 70 -10.16 0.29 9.37
CA GLY A 70 -11.28 1.24 9.34
C GLY A 70 -12.39 0.92 8.33
N TRP A 71 -12.27 -0.19 7.58
CA TRP A 71 -13.27 -0.66 6.60
C TRP A 71 -13.35 -2.17 6.58
N ASN A 72 -14.51 -2.69 6.18
CA ASN A 72 -14.74 -4.11 5.95
C ASN A 72 -14.46 -4.44 4.46
N GLY A 73 -14.19 -5.72 4.17
CA GLY A 73 -13.84 -6.19 2.84
C GLY A 73 -12.36 -5.92 2.49
N TRP A 74 -11.96 -6.33 1.29
CA TRP A 74 -10.61 -6.19 0.75
C TRP A 74 -10.62 -5.25 -0.44
N LEU A 75 -9.92 -4.13 -0.36
CA LEU A 75 -9.79 -3.17 -1.46
C LEU A 75 -8.48 -3.37 -2.20
N HIS A 76 -8.57 -3.91 -3.41
CA HIS A 76 -7.44 -4.05 -4.33
C HIS A 76 -7.48 -2.96 -5.39
N ILE A 77 -6.42 -2.19 -5.49
CA ILE A 77 -6.23 -1.19 -6.54
C ILE A 77 -5.23 -1.74 -7.56
N ALA A 78 -5.62 -1.81 -8.83
CA ALA A 78 -4.76 -2.26 -9.90
C ALA A 78 -4.63 -1.15 -10.95
N MET A 79 -3.46 -0.54 -11.09
CA MET A 79 -3.28 0.62 -11.95
C MET A 79 -2.13 0.50 -12.94
N ALA A 80 -2.30 1.06 -14.12
CA ALA A 80 -1.19 1.30 -15.03
C ALA A 80 -0.38 2.51 -14.52
N PRO A 81 0.94 2.39 -14.39
CA PRO A 81 1.76 3.53 -13.96
C PRO A 81 1.73 4.62 -15.01
N THR A 82 1.70 5.87 -14.57
CA THR A 82 1.77 7.03 -15.44
C THR A 82 3.18 7.20 -16.04
N LYS A 83 3.28 7.94 -17.16
CA LYS A 83 4.58 8.32 -17.75
C LYS A 83 5.47 9.02 -16.72
N ASN A 84 4.94 10.01 -16.02
CA ASN A 84 5.62 10.66 -14.91
C ASN A 84 5.41 9.85 -13.62
N MET A 85 6.49 9.25 -13.12
CA MET A 85 6.46 8.45 -11.89
C MET A 85 6.05 9.24 -10.66
N ASP A 86 6.31 10.55 -10.60
CA ASP A 86 5.94 11.37 -9.44
C ASP A 86 4.43 11.32 -9.17
N ARG A 87 3.61 11.23 -10.23
CA ARG A 87 2.15 11.06 -10.10
C ARG A 87 1.77 9.70 -9.53
N THR A 88 2.45 8.63 -9.98
CA THR A 88 2.25 7.27 -9.47
C THR A 88 2.67 7.18 -8.01
N GLU A 89 3.79 7.79 -7.66
CA GLU A 89 4.31 7.85 -6.30
C GLU A 89 3.39 8.65 -5.37
N TRP A 90 2.96 9.83 -5.82
CA TRP A 90 1.98 10.65 -5.10
C TRP A 90 0.66 9.90 -4.88
N PHE A 91 0.16 9.21 -5.91
CA PHE A 91 -1.03 8.38 -5.79
C PHE A 91 -0.83 7.29 -4.74
N THR A 92 0.29 6.57 -4.82
CA THR A 92 0.63 5.51 -3.85
C THR A 92 0.66 6.03 -2.43
N GLU A 93 1.30 7.18 -2.21
CA GLU A 93 1.35 7.84 -0.91
C GLU A 93 -0.05 8.19 -0.40
N LYS A 94 -0.83 8.94 -1.20
CA LYS A 94 -2.15 9.43 -0.75
C LYS A 94 -3.20 8.33 -0.63
N ALA A 95 -3.18 7.36 -1.52
CA ALA A 95 -4.06 6.20 -1.40
C ALA A 95 -3.74 5.39 -0.13
N THR A 96 -2.46 5.24 0.24
CA THR A 96 -2.05 4.59 1.48
C THR A 96 -2.50 5.37 2.70
N GLU A 97 -2.38 6.69 2.69
CA GLU A 97 -2.87 7.55 3.78
C GLU A 97 -4.40 7.43 3.96
N ILE A 98 -5.17 7.29 2.89
CA ILE A 98 -6.62 7.06 2.93
C ILE A 98 -6.90 5.64 3.40
N GLY A 99 -6.34 4.64 2.73
CA GLY A 99 -6.42 3.22 3.07
C GLY A 99 -6.88 2.35 1.91
N PHE A 100 -6.15 1.29 1.69
CA PHE A 100 -6.48 0.17 0.80
C PHE A 100 -5.67 -1.06 1.25
N ASP A 101 -5.97 -2.23 0.69
CA ASP A 101 -5.35 -3.49 1.14
C ASP A 101 -4.28 -3.99 0.18
N GLU A 102 -4.42 -3.73 -1.12
CA GLU A 102 -3.55 -4.32 -2.12
C GLU A 102 -3.34 -3.39 -3.32
N LEU A 103 -2.09 -3.31 -3.79
CA LEU A 103 -1.70 -2.54 -4.98
C LEU A 103 -1.01 -3.43 -6.00
N SER A 104 -1.53 -3.41 -7.22
CA SER A 104 -0.89 -4.03 -8.39
C SER A 104 -0.62 -3.00 -9.47
N PHE A 105 0.56 -3.09 -10.09
CA PHE A 105 0.84 -2.32 -11.30
C PHE A 105 0.60 -3.15 -12.56
N LEU A 106 -0.06 -2.54 -13.54
CA LEU A 106 -0.47 -3.20 -14.77
C LEU A 106 0.39 -2.73 -15.95
N ASN A 107 0.98 -3.69 -16.67
CA ASN A 107 1.57 -3.42 -17.96
C ASN A 107 0.49 -3.55 -19.04
N CYS A 108 -0.10 -2.42 -19.44
CA CYS A 108 -1.09 -2.36 -20.50
C CYS A 108 -0.44 -2.14 -21.87
N ARG A 109 -1.17 -2.46 -22.94
CA ARG A 109 -0.67 -2.34 -24.33
C ARG A 109 -0.09 -0.97 -24.64
N TYR A 110 -0.74 0.09 -24.15
CA TYR A 110 -0.34 1.48 -24.40
C TYR A 110 0.35 2.15 -23.22
N SER A 111 0.76 1.38 -22.22
CA SER A 111 1.56 1.92 -21.12
C SER A 111 2.91 2.37 -21.63
N GLU A 112 3.25 3.63 -21.44
CA GLU A 112 4.60 4.14 -21.75
C GLU A 112 5.64 3.56 -20.79
N ARG A 113 5.25 3.32 -19.55
CA ARG A 113 6.12 2.76 -18.53
C ARG A 113 5.88 1.25 -18.39
N LYS A 114 6.93 0.47 -18.64
CA LYS A 114 6.91 -1.00 -18.65
C LYS A 114 7.56 -1.63 -17.41
N VAL A 115 8.23 -0.82 -16.58
CA VAL A 115 8.95 -1.30 -15.40
C VAL A 115 8.76 -0.33 -14.24
N ILE A 116 8.55 -0.88 -13.06
CA ILE A 116 8.52 -0.15 -11.78
C ILE A 116 9.60 -0.73 -10.87
N LYS A 117 10.30 0.14 -10.18
CA LYS A 117 11.23 -0.25 -9.10
C LYS A 117 10.41 -0.48 -7.84
N LYS A 118 10.13 -1.74 -7.53
CA LYS A 118 9.28 -2.15 -6.40
C LYS A 118 9.78 -1.59 -5.07
N GLU A 119 11.09 -1.66 -4.84
CA GLU A 119 11.71 -1.17 -3.60
C GLU A 119 11.46 0.33 -3.35
N ARG A 120 11.33 1.11 -4.44
CA ARG A 120 11.01 2.53 -4.32
C ARG A 120 9.56 2.74 -3.87
N ILE A 121 8.64 1.97 -4.41
CA ILE A 121 7.22 2.00 -4.02
C ILE A 121 7.04 1.50 -2.59
N GLU A 122 7.74 0.44 -2.21
CA GLU A 122 7.72 -0.07 -0.82
C GLU A 122 8.14 1.00 0.19
N LYS A 123 9.19 1.76 -0.10
CA LYS A 123 9.61 2.88 0.75
C LYS A 123 8.54 3.96 0.90
N ILE A 124 7.81 4.25 -0.17
CA ILE A 124 6.68 5.19 -0.14
C ILE A 124 5.56 4.66 0.74
N LEU A 125 5.18 3.38 0.56
CA LEU A 125 4.17 2.73 1.39
C LEU A 125 4.56 2.77 2.88
N VAL A 126 5.79 2.39 3.22
CA VAL A 126 6.31 2.43 4.60
C VAL A 126 6.21 3.85 5.17
N SER A 127 6.65 4.85 4.42
CA SER A 127 6.58 6.25 4.86
C SER A 127 5.15 6.70 5.10
N ALA A 128 4.23 6.41 4.17
CA ALA A 128 2.83 6.79 4.25
C ALA A 128 2.09 6.09 5.40
N VAL A 129 2.35 4.79 5.62
CA VAL A 129 1.82 4.01 6.75
C VAL A 129 2.25 4.61 8.09
N LYS A 130 3.54 4.92 8.23
CA LYS A 130 4.08 5.55 9.45
C LYS A 130 3.48 6.93 9.70
N GLN A 131 3.38 7.76 8.66
CA GLN A 131 2.87 9.13 8.77
C GLN A 131 1.35 9.16 9.05
N SER A 132 0.59 8.25 8.47
CA SER A 132 -0.86 8.16 8.67
C SER A 132 -1.27 7.35 9.90
N LEU A 133 -0.31 6.89 10.69
CA LEU A 133 -0.53 6.09 11.90
C LEU A 133 -1.39 4.85 11.63
N LYS A 134 -1.04 4.09 10.61
CA LYS A 134 -1.67 2.81 10.29
C LYS A 134 -0.78 1.66 10.73
N ALA A 135 -1.39 0.64 11.31
CA ALA A 135 -0.67 -0.58 11.68
C ALA A 135 -0.68 -1.66 10.58
N THR A 136 -1.41 -1.43 9.48
CA THR A 136 -1.50 -2.37 8.36
C THR A 136 -0.79 -1.82 7.14
N MET A 137 0.14 -2.62 6.60
CA MET A 137 0.85 -2.35 5.35
C MET A 137 0.07 -2.93 4.18
N PRO A 138 -0.23 -2.16 3.12
CA PRO A 138 -0.81 -2.71 1.92
C PRO A 138 0.12 -3.74 1.24
N VAL A 139 -0.46 -4.79 0.66
CA VAL A 139 0.28 -5.76 -0.14
C VAL A 139 0.69 -5.11 -1.47
N LEU A 140 1.98 -5.12 -1.79
CA LEU A 140 2.49 -4.63 -3.07
C LEU A 140 2.87 -5.81 -3.97
N ASN A 141 2.17 -5.94 -5.09
CA ASN A 141 2.45 -6.98 -6.08
C ASN A 141 3.50 -6.54 -7.10
N GLU A 142 4.13 -7.54 -7.72
CA GLU A 142 4.96 -7.32 -8.91
C GLU A 142 4.11 -6.81 -10.08
N MET A 143 4.74 -6.00 -10.94
CA MET A 143 4.09 -5.53 -12.16
C MET A 143 3.69 -6.71 -13.04
N THR A 144 2.45 -6.76 -13.47
CA THR A 144 1.85 -7.87 -14.19
C THR A 144 1.27 -7.40 -15.51
N ASP A 145 1.35 -8.24 -16.56
CA ASP A 145 0.64 -7.99 -17.82
C ASP A 145 -0.87 -7.93 -17.58
N PHE A 146 -1.52 -6.95 -18.22
CA PHE A 146 -2.94 -6.69 -18.05
C PHE A 146 -3.80 -7.92 -18.35
N ASN A 147 -3.57 -8.60 -19.48
CA ASN A 147 -4.38 -9.76 -19.87
C ASN A 147 -4.22 -10.91 -18.86
N LYS A 148 -2.99 -11.14 -18.39
CA LYS A 148 -2.72 -12.12 -17.34
C LYS A 148 -3.38 -11.75 -16.01
N PHE A 149 -3.47 -10.45 -15.70
CA PHE A 149 -4.10 -9.98 -14.47
C PHE A 149 -5.61 -10.18 -14.49
N VAL A 150 -6.29 -9.74 -15.56
CA VAL A 150 -7.76 -9.83 -15.66
C VAL A 150 -8.30 -11.24 -15.84
N SER A 151 -7.45 -12.18 -16.29
CA SER A 151 -7.82 -13.60 -16.37
C SER A 151 -7.81 -14.31 -15.03
N ARG A 152 -7.35 -13.66 -13.96
CA ARG A 152 -7.39 -14.23 -12.61
C ARG A 152 -8.80 -14.16 -12.04
N ASP A 153 -9.19 -15.19 -11.33
CA ASP A 153 -10.42 -15.16 -10.55
C ASP A 153 -10.30 -14.14 -9.42
N PHE A 154 -11.33 -13.33 -9.28
CA PHE A 154 -11.50 -12.40 -8.17
C PHE A 154 -12.93 -12.54 -7.65
N LYS A 155 -13.06 -12.93 -6.39
CA LYS A 155 -14.36 -13.06 -5.73
C LYS A 155 -14.71 -11.71 -5.12
N GLY A 156 -15.55 -10.95 -5.79
CA GLY A 156 -15.92 -9.60 -5.35
C GLY A 156 -16.36 -8.73 -6.50
N GLN A 157 -16.53 -7.46 -6.21
CA GLN A 157 -16.93 -6.45 -7.19
C GLN A 157 -15.72 -6.01 -8.00
N LYS A 158 -15.88 -5.90 -9.32
CA LYS A 158 -14.83 -5.42 -10.23
C LYS A 158 -15.27 -4.11 -10.88
N PHE A 159 -14.43 -3.09 -10.77
CA PHE A 159 -14.67 -1.77 -11.35
C PHE A 159 -13.52 -1.34 -12.22
N ILE A 160 -13.85 -0.59 -13.28
CA ILE A 160 -12.86 0.03 -14.17
C ILE A 160 -13.15 1.53 -14.27
N ALA A 161 -12.15 2.33 -13.94
CA ALA A 161 -12.20 3.77 -14.15
C ALA A 161 -11.95 4.09 -15.61
N HIS A 162 -12.83 4.86 -16.25
CA HIS A 162 -12.71 5.29 -17.65
C HIS A 162 -13.22 6.71 -17.90
N CYS A 163 -12.75 7.33 -18.98
CA CYS A 163 -13.06 8.71 -19.34
C CYS A 163 -13.98 8.84 -20.57
N TYR A 164 -14.59 7.75 -21.08
CA TYR A 164 -15.48 7.82 -22.24
C TYR A 164 -16.73 8.64 -21.93
N GLU A 165 -17.26 9.29 -22.97
CA GLU A 165 -18.59 9.94 -22.94
C GLU A 165 -19.66 8.87 -22.80
N GLY A 166 -20.74 9.20 -22.08
CA GLY A 166 -21.86 8.32 -21.79
C GLY A 166 -22.29 8.38 -20.33
N GLU A 167 -23.33 7.64 -20.00
CA GLU A 167 -23.77 7.51 -18.61
C GLU A 167 -22.65 6.88 -17.76
N LYS A 168 -22.22 7.59 -16.71
CA LYS A 168 -21.20 7.15 -15.77
C LYS A 168 -21.83 7.05 -14.39
N LEU A 169 -21.77 5.86 -13.85
CA LEU A 169 -22.12 5.66 -12.46
C LEU A 169 -20.93 6.04 -11.58
N LEU A 170 -21.19 6.77 -10.52
CA LEU A 170 -20.14 7.07 -9.54
C LEU A 170 -19.84 5.82 -8.73
N LEU A 171 -18.57 5.54 -8.51
CA LEU A 171 -18.14 4.36 -7.75
C LEU A 171 -18.84 4.28 -6.38
N LYS A 172 -19.02 5.41 -5.71
CA LYS A 172 -19.71 5.49 -4.41
C LYS A 172 -21.17 5.02 -4.43
N ASP A 173 -21.83 5.07 -5.60
CA ASP A 173 -23.26 4.73 -5.75
C ASP A 173 -23.45 3.24 -6.12
N ILE A 174 -22.41 2.58 -6.61
CA ILE A 174 -22.44 1.19 -7.06
C ILE A 174 -21.62 0.23 -6.20
N LEU A 175 -20.69 0.75 -5.40
CA LEU A 175 -19.88 -0.04 -4.49
C LEU A 175 -20.73 -0.53 -3.30
N ARG A 176 -20.82 -1.82 -3.14
CA ARG A 176 -21.47 -2.43 -1.98
C ARG A 176 -20.47 -2.51 -0.83
N SER A 177 -20.80 -1.83 0.26
CA SER A 177 -19.95 -1.79 1.44
C SER A 177 -19.81 -3.18 2.07
N GLY A 178 -18.61 -3.48 2.56
CA GLY A 178 -18.31 -4.73 3.26
C GLY A 178 -17.93 -5.91 2.34
N GLU A 179 -18.05 -5.75 1.02
CA GLU A 179 -17.58 -6.75 0.05
C GLU A 179 -16.20 -6.40 -0.47
N ASP A 180 -15.47 -7.42 -0.94
CA ASP A 180 -14.20 -7.23 -1.62
C ASP A 180 -14.40 -6.48 -2.94
N ALA A 181 -13.48 -5.57 -3.24
CA ALA A 181 -13.54 -4.75 -4.44
C ALA A 181 -12.18 -4.66 -5.13
N LEU A 182 -12.19 -4.84 -6.45
CA LEU A 182 -11.06 -4.58 -7.33
C LEU A 182 -11.36 -3.35 -8.18
N VAL A 183 -10.55 -2.30 -8.04
CA VAL A 183 -10.65 -1.08 -8.84
C VAL A 183 -9.47 -1.03 -9.80
N MET A 184 -9.76 -1.07 -11.10
CA MET A 184 -8.75 -0.99 -12.16
C MET A 184 -8.69 0.41 -12.74
N ILE A 185 -7.47 0.92 -12.94
CA ILE A 185 -7.20 2.24 -13.52
C ILE A 185 -6.21 2.07 -14.67
N GLY A 186 -6.69 2.32 -15.88
CA GLY A 186 -5.88 2.20 -17.10
C GLY A 186 -4.90 3.37 -17.29
N PRO A 187 -3.99 3.26 -18.28
CA PRO A 187 -3.10 4.36 -18.66
C PRO A 187 -3.91 5.50 -19.28
N GLU A 188 -3.39 6.73 -19.18
CA GLU A 188 -4.00 7.91 -19.78
C GLU A 188 -4.17 7.72 -21.31
N ALA A 189 -5.34 8.02 -21.82
CA ALA A 189 -5.75 8.32 -23.19
C ALA A 189 -6.20 7.22 -24.17
N VAL A 190 -5.80 5.95 -24.17
CA VAL A 190 -6.20 5.05 -25.31
C VAL A 190 -6.55 3.61 -24.93
N SER A 191 -6.32 3.19 -23.72
CA SER A 191 -6.46 1.78 -23.29
C SER A 191 -7.88 1.30 -23.02
N TYR A 192 -8.83 2.18 -23.03
CA TYR A 192 -10.16 1.92 -22.50
C TYR A 192 -11.03 1.01 -23.38
N THR A 193 -10.82 0.99 -24.70
CA THR A 193 -11.53 0.08 -25.61
C THR A 193 -11.27 -1.39 -25.31
N HIS A 194 -10.04 -1.70 -24.89
CA HIS A 194 -9.67 -3.08 -24.56
C HIS A 194 -10.19 -3.53 -23.19
N LEU A 195 -10.24 -2.59 -22.23
CA LEU A 195 -10.79 -2.86 -20.90
C LEU A 195 -12.31 -3.11 -20.95
N ARG A 196 -13.05 -2.34 -21.77
CA ARG A 196 -14.49 -2.49 -21.95
C ARG A 196 -14.91 -3.85 -22.50
N ALA A 197 -14.08 -4.50 -23.32
CA ALA A 197 -14.37 -5.83 -23.85
C ALA A 197 -14.40 -6.92 -22.76
N HIS A 198 -13.79 -6.68 -21.61
CA HIS A 198 -13.81 -7.60 -20.47
C HIS A 198 -14.97 -7.36 -19.49
N GLU A 199 -15.49 -6.12 -19.39
CA GLU A 199 -16.68 -5.81 -18.57
C GLU A 199 -17.94 -6.52 -19.07
N THR A 200 -18.13 -6.59 -20.39
CA THR A 200 -19.31 -7.22 -21.00
C THR A 200 -19.38 -8.74 -20.82
N ARG A 201 -18.29 -9.39 -20.45
CA ARG A 201 -18.27 -10.85 -20.19
C ARG A 201 -18.47 -11.24 -18.71
N SER A 202 -18.44 -10.27 -17.80
CA SER A 202 -18.60 -10.55 -16.36
C SER A 202 -20.01 -10.30 -15.83
N ASN A 203 -20.93 -9.83 -16.67
CA ASN A 203 -22.32 -9.53 -16.32
C ASN A 203 -23.34 -10.47 -17.01
N LEU A 204 -22.92 -11.68 -17.37
CA LEU A 204 -23.82 -12.74 -17.83
C LEU A 204 -23.76 -13.94 -16.88
#